data_049cb3600cdc00a46f5729f575df31e8
#
_entry.id   049cb3600cdc00a46f5729f575df31e8
#
_cell.length_a   1.000
_cell.length_b   1.000
_cell.length_c   1.000
_cell.angle_alpha   90.00
_cell.angle_beta   90.00
_cell.angle_gamma   90.00
#
_symmetry.space_group_name_H-M   'P 1'
#
loop_
_entity.id
_entity.type
_entity.pdbx_description
1 polymer ?
#
loop_
_entity_poly.entity_id
_entity_poly.type
_entity_poly.pdbx_seq_one_letter_code
_entity_poly.pdbx_strand_id
1 'polypeptide(L)'
;SLRVTPNMSTWRPCDQVESAVAWQYGIERNDGPTTLVFSRQNLTQQPRSAEQLANVYRGGYVLKDCAGTPDVILIATGSEVGITVEAADKLTAAGRKVRVVSMPSTDAFDKQDAAYRESVLPAAVTARVAVEAGI
;
A
#
# COMPACT_ATOMS: atom_id res chain seq x y z
N SER A 1 -15.88 -7.78 9.43
CA SER A 1 -14.71 -6.98 9.14
C SER A 1 -15.09 -5.64 8.51
N LEU A 2 -14.33 -4.60 8.80
CA LEU A 2 -14.59 -3.25 8.30
C LEU A 2 -14.57 -3.17 6.76
N ARG A 3 -13.72 -3.97 6.12
CA ARG A 3 -13.60 -3.94 4.66
C ARG A 3 -14.84 -4.43 3.92
N VAL A 4 -15.64 -5.27 4.54
CA VAL A 4 -16.87 -5.78 3.92
C VAL A 4 -18.10 -4.95 4.27
N THR A 5 -17.93 -3.90 5.09
CA THR A 5 -19.00 -2.98 5.42
C THR A 5 -19.32 -2.13 4.18
N PRO A 6 -20.58 -2.12 3.70
CA PRO A 6 -20.92 -1.36 2.50
C PRO A 6 -20.58 0.12 2.62
N ASN A 7 -20.01 0.67 1.56
CA ASN A 7 -19.63 2.08 1.44
C ASN A 7 -18.62 2.58 2.47
N MET A 8 -18.00 1.68 3.24
CA MET A 8 -16.95 2.03 4.21
C MET A 8 -15.61 2.09 3.49
N SER A 9 -14.88 3.21 3.62
CA SER A 9 -13.49 3.27 3.19
C SER A 9 -12.60 2.98 4.39
N THR A 10 -11.76 1.95 4.28
CA THR A 10 -10.88 1.51 5.37
C THR A 10 -9.43 1.78 5.02
N TRP A 11 -8.73 2.50 5.92
CA TRP A 11 -7.32 2.85 5.76
C TRP A 11 -6.48 2.28 6.89
N ARG A 12 -5.38 1.63 6.53
CA ARG A 12 -4.36 1.12 7.47
C ARG A 12 -3.01 1.73 7.11
N PRO A 13 -2.70 2.93 7.61
CA PRO A 13 -1.44 3.58 7.29
C PRO A 13 -0.24 2.88 7.95
N CYS A 14 0.90 2.89 7.26
CA CYS A 14 2.13 2.25 7.73
C CYS A 14 3.04 3.20 8.50
N ASP A 15 2.86 4.51 8.35
CA ASP A 15 3.71 5.52 8.99
C ASP A 15 2.98 6.87 9.05
N GLN A 16 3.71 7.91 9.48
CA GLN A 16 3.12 9.26 9.66
C GLN A 16 2.62 9.85 8.34
N VAL A 17 3.32 9.62 7.24
CA VAL A 17 2.92 10.16 5.93
C VAL A 17 1.61 9.54 5.48
N GLU A 18 1.50 8.22 5.53
CA GLU A 18 0.25 7.55 5.18
C GLU A 18 -0.87 7.91 6.14
N SER A 19 -0.55 8.12 7.42
CA SER A 19 -1.54 8.56 8.41
C SER A 19 -2.10 9.93 8.06
N ALA A 20 -1.24 10.89 7.70
CA ALA A 20 -1.68 12.23 7.30
C ALA A 20 -2.58 12.18 6.06
N VAL A 21 -2.20 11.38 5.06
CA VAL A 21 -3.00 11.21 3.84
C VAL A 21 -4.34 10.53 4.13
N ALA A 22 -4.35 9.54 5.02
CA ALA A 22 -5.59 8.86 5.42
C ALA A 22 -6.55 9.85 6.11
N TRP A 23 -6.06 10.72 6.98
CA TRP A 23 -6.86 11.78 7.57
C TRP A 23 -7.41 12.74 6.52
N GLN A 24 -6.56 13.17 5.58
CA GLN A 24 -6.98 14.03 4.48
C GLN A 24 -8.10 13.39 3.67
N TYR A 25 -7.93 12.13 3.29
CA TYR A 25 -8.94 11.39 2.54
C TYR A 25 -10.25 11.31 3.31
N GLY A 26 -10.19 10.99 4.60
CA GLY A 26 -11.38 10.88 5.44
C GLY A 26 -12.14 12.19 5.59
N ILE A 27 -11.41 13.30 5.71
CA ILE A 27 -12.02 14.64 5.84
C ILE A 27 -12.65 15.09 4.51
N GLU A 28 -11.99 14.82 3.40
CA GLU A 28 -12.45 15.24 2.08
C GLU A 28 -13.59 14.38 1.54
N ARG A 29 -13.67 13.11 1.97
CA ARG A 29 -14.70 12.19 1.52
C ARG A 29 -16.04 12.53 2.15
N ASN A 30 -17.05 12.79 1.33
CA ASN A 30 -18.39 13.17 1.79
C ASN A 30 -19.51 12.24 1.31
N ASP A 31 -19.19 11.15 0.63
CA ASP A 31 -20.15 10.19 0.08
C ASP A 31 -20.27 8.90 0.88
N GLY A 32 -19.59 8.84 2.03
CA GLY A 32 -19.64 7.68 2.91
C GLY A 32 -18.65 7.79 4.07
N PRO A 33 -18.71 6.86 5.02
CA PRO A 33 -17.82 6.87 6.18
C PRO A 33 -16.42 6.37 5.82
N THR A 34 -15.43 6.85 6.57
CA THR A 34 -14.03 6.43 6.47
C THR A 34 -13.54 5.98 7.83
N THR A 35 -12.93 4.81 7.90
CA THR A 35 -12.32 4.28 9.12
C THR A 35 -10.80 4.27 8.98
N LEU A 36 -10.13 4.79 9.99
CA LEU A 36 -8.68 4.78 10.08
C LEU A 36 -8.25 3.80 11.18
N VAL A 37 -7.44 2.81 10.81
CA VAL A 37 -6.96 1.79 11.73
C VAL A 37 -5.46 1.99 11.93
N PHE A 38 -5.06 2.39 13.12
CA PHE A 38 -3.68 2.67 13.45
C PHE A 38 -3.06 1.55 14.29
N SER A 39 -1.74 1.41 14.16
CA SER A 39 -0.95 0.54 15.02
C SER A 39 -0.56 1.26 16.32
N ARG A 40 -0.45 0.52 17.40
CA ARG A 40 0.12 1.02 18.65
C ARG A 40 1.65 0.94 18.67
N GLN A 41 2.22 0.25 17.70
CA GLN A 41 3.67 0.07 17.60
C GLN A 41 4.33 1.31 16.99
N ASN A 42 5.59 1.52 17.32
CA ASN A 42 6.43 2.48 16.62
C ASN A 42 6.83 1.88 15.28
N LEU A 43 6.36 2.47 14.21
CA LEU A 43 6.62 2.01 12.85
C LEU A 43 7.70 2.87 12.20
N THR A 44 8.57 2.23 11.42
CA THR A 44 9.64 2.93 10.72
C THR A 44 9.06 3.77 9.58
N GLN A 45 9.42 5.05 9.55
CA GLN A 45 9.06 5.95 8.48
C GLN A 45 9.73 5.52 7.17
N GLN A 46 8.96 5.34 6.11
CA GLN A 46 9.48 4.94 4.80
C GLN A 46 9.84 6.17 3.97
N PRO A 47 11.00 6.16 3.28
CA PRO A 47 11.34 7.25 2.37
C PRO A 47 10.46 7.22 1.13
N ARG A 48 10.08 8.41 0.65
CA ARG A 48 9.23 8.55 -0.55
C ARG A 48 9.67 9.73 -1.40
N SER A 49 9.51 9.59 -2.71
CA SER A 49 9.62 10.70 -3.66
C SER A 49 8.32 11.54 -3.63
N ALA A 50 8.36 12.71 -4.26
CA ALA A 50 7.18 13.56 -4.38
C ALA A 50 6.04 12.86 -5.14
N GLU A 51 6.37 12.07 -6.16
CA GLU A 51 5.40 11.28 -6.91
C GLU A 51 4.75 10.20 -6.02
N GLN A 52 5.54 9.49 -5.23
CA GLN A 52 5.03 8.50 -4.30
C GLN A 52 4.12 9.13 -3.26
N LEU A 53 4.46 10.31 -2.74
CA LEU A 53 3.61 11.06 -1.82
C LEU A 53 2.24 11.34 -2.43
N ALA A 54 2.20 11.82 -3.67
CA ALA A 54 0.96 12.10 -4.37
C ALA A 54 0.12 10.83 -4.56
N ASN A 55 0.76 9.69 -4.76
CA ASN A 55 0.08 8.42 -5.01
C ASN A 55 -0.45 7.75 -3.74
N VAL A 56 -0.02 8.14 -2.55
CA VAL A 56 -0.56 7.59 -1.30
C VAL A 56 -2.09 7.78 -1.23
N TYR A 57 -2.58 8.92 -1.66
CA TYR A 57 -4.02 9.24 -1.67
C TYR A 57 -4.84 8.27 -2.54
N ARG A 58 -4.20 7.60 -3.49
CA ARG A 58 -4.85 6.62 -4.39
C ARG A 58 -5.10 5.26 -3.72
N GLY A 59 -4.64 5.06 -2.49
CA GLY A 59 -4.92 3.86 -1.69
C GLY A 59 -3.96 2.70 -1.89
N GLY A 60 -3.20 2.69 -2.96
CA GLY A 60 -2.15 1.72 -3.23
C GLY A 60 -1.14 2.31 -4.18
N TYR A 61 0.15 2.08 -3.96
CA TYR A 61 1.21 2.66 -4.76
C TYR A 61 2.49 1.85 -4.62
N VAL A 62 3.39 2.02 -5.59
CA VAL A 62 4.71 1.38 -5.56
C VAL A 62 5.57 2.13 -4.55
N LEU A 63 5.90 1.48 -3.44
CA LEU A 63 6.78 2.05 -2.41
C LEU A 63 8.25 1.81 -2.74
N LYS A 64 8.57 0.64 -3.25
CA LYS A 64 9.92 0.25 -3.61
C LYS A 64 9.87 -0.54 -4.90
N ASP A 65 10.75 -0.22 -5.86
CA ASP A 65 10.71 -0.85 -7.17
C ASP A 65 12.07 -1.46 -7.53
N CYS A 66 12.10 -2.18 -8.64
CA CYS A 66 13.27 -2.80 -9.23
C CYS A 66 13.47 -2.30 -10.66
N ALA A 67 14.63 -2.59 -11.25
CA ALA A 67 14.87 -2.32 -12.66
C ALA A 67 14.10 -3.32 -13.52
N GLY A 68 13.31 -2.81 -14.47
CA GLY A 68 12.53 -3.65 -15.39
C GLY A 68 11.33 -4.30 -14.73
N THR A 69 10.90 -5.44 -15.29
CA THR A 69 9.74 -6.17 -14.79
C THR A 69 10.11 -6.96 -13.52
N PRO A 70 9.36 -6.82 -12.44
CA PRO A 70 9.63 -7.57 -11.21
C PRO A 70 9.37 -9.07 -11.38
N ASP A 71 10.18 -9.89 -10.68
CA ASP A 71 9.92 -11.32 -10.56
C ASP A 71 8.77 -11.60 -9.58
N VAL A 72 8.66 -10.76 -8.54
CA VAL A 72 7.65 -10.90 -7.50
C VAL A 72 7.21 -9.53 -7.00
N ILE A 73 5.93 -9.42 -6.65
CA ILE A 73 5.36 -8.23 -6.02
C ILE A 73 4.93 -8.60 -4.61
N LEU A 74 5.46 -7.85 -3.63
CA LEU A 74 5.04 -7.96 -2.24
C LEU A 74 4.07 -6.82 -1.92
N ILE A 75 2.89 -7.18 -1.47
CA ILE A 75 1.82 -6.21 -1.15
C ILE A 75 1.61 -6.22 0.36
N ALA A 76 1.71 -5.07 1.00
CA ALA A 76 1.56 -4.99 2.43
C ALA A 76 0.74 -3.77 2.83
N THR A 77 0.16 -3.83 4.03
CA THR A 77 -0.64 -2.74 4.60
C THR A 77 -0.30 -2.56 6.07
N GLY A 78 -0.41 -1.31 6.55
CA GLY A 78 -0.24 -1.00 7.95
C GLY A 78 1.12 -1.38 8.51
N SER A 79 1.11 -2.01 9.68
CA SER A 79 2.35 -2.38 10.39
C SER A 79 3.22 -3.41 9.66
N GLU A 80 2.67 -4.11 8.68
CA GLU A 80 3.38 -5.15 7.94
C GLU A 80 4.26 -4.59 6.81
N VAL A 81 4.10 -3.31 6.46
CA VAL A 81 4.89 -2.69 5.39
C VAL A 81 6.38 -2.68 5.73
N GLY A 82 6.76 -2.34 6.96
CA GLY A 82 8.16 -2.29 7.39
C GLY A 82 8.87 -3.62 7.23
N ILE A 83 8.27 -4.71 7.72
CA ILE A 83 8.86 -6.05 7.61
C ILE A 83 8.89 -6.53 6.15
N THR A 84 7.91 -6.12 5.36
CA THR A 84 7.87 -6.46 3.94
C THR A 84 9.00 -5.78 3.16
N VAL A 85 9.30 -4.52 3.49
CA VAL A 85 10.45 -3.81 2.90
C VAL A 85 11.77 -4.52 3.26
N GLU A 86 11.92 -4.94 4.51
CA GLU A 86 13.11 -5.71 4.92
C GLU A 86 13.23 -7.03 4.16
N ALA A 87 12.12 -7.75 4.00
CA ALA A 87 12.11 -8.99 3.22
C ALA A 87 12.48 -8.74 1.76
N ALA A 88 11.98 -7.65 1.17
CA ALA A 88 12.31 -7.27 -0.20
C ALA A 88 13.81 -6.97 -0.36
N ASP A 89 14.42 -6.31 0.62
CA ASP A 89 15.86 -6.03 0.60
C ASP A 89 16.67 -7.33 0.60
N LYS A 90 16.27 -8.31 1.39
CA LYS A 90 16.92 -9.63 1.43
C LYS A 90 16.78 -10.38 0.11
N LEU A 91 15.59 -10.36 -0.50
CA LEU A 91 15.36 -10.99 -1.80
C LEU A 91 16.15 -10.30 -2.91
N THR A 92 16.25 -8.99 -2.88
CA THR A 92 17.05 -8.22 -3.84
C THR A 92 18.53 -8.57 -3.69
N ALA A 93 19.03 -8.71 -2.47
CA ALA A 93 20.40 -9.14 -2.22
C ALA A 93 20.67 -10.56 -2.75
N ALA A 94 19.64 -11.42 -2.80
CA ALA A 94 19.71 -12.76 -3.38
C ALA A 94 19.57 -12.78 -4.90
N GLY A 95 19.48 -11.63 -5.56
CA GLY A 95 19.39 -11.51 -7.01
C GLY A 95 17.98 -11.49 -7.59
N ARG A 96 16.96 -11.36 -6.78
CA ARG A 96 15.55 -11.28 -7.22
C ARG A 96 15.15 -9.85 -7.53
N LYS A 97 14.27 -9.68 -8.51
CA LYS A 97 13.68 -8.40 -8.84
C LYS A 97 12.35 -8.27 -8.07
N VAL A 98 12.32 -7.41 -7.07
CA VAL A 98 11.19 -7.31 -6.14
C VAL A 98 10.60 -5.91 -6.18
N ARG A 99 9.29 -5.85 -6.30
CA ARG A 99 8.51 -4.63 -6.11
C ARG A 99 7.74 -4.72 -4.79
N VAL A 100 7.77 -3.66 -4.02
CA VAL A 100 6.94 -3.54 -2.81
C VAL A 100 5.83 -2.52 -3.08
N VAL A 101 4.59 -2.95 -2.89
CA VAL A 101 3.40 -2.10 -2.99
C VAL A 101 2.86 -1.88 -1.59
N SER A 102 2.76 -0.63 -1.17
CA SER A 102 2.02 -0.28 0.03
C SER A 102 0.55 -0.08 -0.34
N MET A 103 -0.32 -0.74 0.39
CA MET A 103 -1.77 -0.75 0.12
C MET A 103 -2.53 -0.29 1.37
N PRO A 104 -2.46 1.02 1.72
CA PRO A 104 -3.18 1.50 2.91
C PRO A 104 -4.70 1.39 2.77
N SER A 105 -5.24 1.43 1.56
CA SER A 105 -6.68 1.28 1.34
C SER A 105 -6.97 0.56 0.03
N THR A 106 -7.49 -0.65 0.12
CA THR A 106 -7.86 -1.44 -1.07
C THR A 106 -9.04 -0.83 -1.80
N ASP A 107 -10.03 -0.31 -1.08
CA ASP A 107 -11.22 0.30 -1.69
C ASP A 107 -10.89 1.58 -2.44
N ALA A 108 -10.01 2.43 -1.92
CA ALA A 108 -9.57 3.62 -2.63
C ALA A 108 -8.75 3.26 -3.88
N PHE A 109 -7.92 2.21 -3.80
CA PHE A 109 -7.14 1.73 -4.94
C PHE A 109 -8.05 1.16 -6.04
N ASP A 110 -9.06 0.41 -5.65
CA ASP A 110 -10.02 -0.19 -6.61
C ASP A 110 -10.80 0.86 -7.40
N LYS A 111 -10.95 2.06 -6.86
CA LYS A 111 -11.61 3.18 -7.54
C LYS A 111 -10.72 3.90 -8.56
N GLN A 112 -9.42 3.59 -8.57
CA GLN A 112 -8.51 4.20 -9.55
C GLN A 112 -8.76 3.65 -10.95
N ASP A 113 -8.31 4.40 -11.98
CA ASP A 113 -8.45 3.93 -13.35
C ASP A 113 -7.61 2.68 -13.62
N ALA A 114 -7.97 1.94 -14.68
CA ALA A 114 -7.31 0.69 -15.02
C ALA A 114 -5.83 0.89 -15.35
N ALA A 115 -5.47 2.02 -15.96
CA ALA A 115 -4.07 2.31 -16.31
C ALA A 115 -3.20 2.47 -15.07
N TYR A 116 -3.69 3.17 -14.05
CA TYR A 116 -2.95 3.32 -12.81
C TYR A 116 -2.81 1.98 -12.08
N ARG A 117 -3.90 1.23 -11.94
CA ARG A 117 -3.89 -0.07 -11.28
C ARG A 117 -2.92 -1.05 -11.96
N GLU A 118 -2.91 -1.07 -13.29
CA GLU A 118 -1.98 -1.89 -14.06
C GLU A 118 -0.53 -1.46 -13.86
N SER A 119 -0.26 -0.17 -13.72
CA SER A 119 1.09 0.35 -13.45
C SER A 119 1.64 -0.12 -12.11
N VAL A 120 0.77 -0.28 -11.11
CA VAL A 120 1.14 -0.74 -9.75
C VAL A 120 1.22 -2.26 -9.69
N LEU A 121 0.20 -2.94 -10.21
CA LEU A 121 0.05 -4.40 -10.18
C LEU A 121 -0.12 -4.94 -11.61
N PRO A 122 0.96 -5.03 -12.40
CA PRO A 122 0.86 -5.53 -13.77
C PRO A 122 0.29 -6.95 -13.83
N ALA A 123 -0.67 -7.18 -14.71
CA ALA A 123 -1.28 -8.50 -14.88
C ALA A 123 -0.27 -9.57 -15.29
N ALA A 124 0.80 -9.18 -16.00
CA ALA A 124 1.86 -10.10 -16.44
C ALA A 124 2.68 -10.66 -15.27
N VAL A 125 2.70 -9.98 -14.12
CA VAL A 125 3.41 -10.45 -12.93
C VAL A 125 2.43 -11.17 -12.03
N THR A 126 2.43 -12.50 -12.07
CA THR A 126 1.51 -13.35 -11.30
C THR A 126 2.04 -13.76 -9.94
N ALA A 127 3.35 -13.70 -9.72
CA ALA A 127 3.96 -13.99 -8.42
C ALA A 127 3.73 -12.81 -7.48
N ARG A 128 2.69 -12.90 -6.66
CA ARG A 128 2.28 -11.86 -5.71
C ARG A 128 2.09 -12.45 -4.34
N VAL A 129 2.63 -11.78 -3.32
CA VAL A 129 2.47 -12.17 -1.93
C VAL A 129 1.86 -11.00 -1.16
N ALA A 130 0.72 -11.23 -0.55
CA ALA A 130 0.09 -10.26 0.32
C ALA A 130 0.50 -10.53 1.77
N VAL A 131 0.96 -9.51 2.46
CA VAL A 131 1.39 -9.58 3.85
C VAL A 131 0.48 -8.66 4.67
N GLU A 132 -0.38 -9.26 5.45
CA GLU A 132 -1.36 -8.54 6.25
C GLU A 132 -1.66 -9.31 7.53
N ALA A 133 -1.78 -8.58 8.64
CA ALA A 133 -2.28 -9.16 9.87
C ALA A 133 -3.72 -9.63 9.64
N GLY A 134 -3.94 -10.91 9.80
CA GLY A 134 -5.25 -11.51 9.59
C GLY A 134 -6.28 -11.05 10.61
N ILE A 135 -7.51 -11.36 10.31
CA ILE A 135 -8.66 -11.12 11.17
C ILE A 135 -9.15 -12.43 11.77
#